data_e10fb1daf4104703bab00affa252a079
#
_entry.id   e10fb1daf4104703bab00affa252a079
#
_cell.length_a   1.000
_cell.length_b   1.000
_cell.length_c   1.000
_cell.angle_alpha   90.00
_cell.angle_beta   90.00
_cell.angle_gamma   90.00
#
_symmetry.space_group_name_H-M   'P 1'
#
loop_
_entity.id
_entity.type
_entity.pdbx_description
1 polymer ?
#
loop_
_entity_poly.entity_id
_entity_poly.type
_entity_poly.pdbx_seq_one_letter_code
_entity_poly.pdbx_strand_id
1 'polypeptide(L)'
;MKKTTAIAAVCLACLTAAGCSQNTQAPLSEQPEQTTTAASLSTEDTTIRFTDQAGNEIELDRPPERVIISSIFPIPSVFALFRGSGAEIVGMNPSAMEAAENSYLAKVYPEILNADTSFVQGGEINIESVAALEPDLVIYSAQNPEEKALYDSLGIPSAAFSPAGQGFDCVETYISWNELLGDIYGDNGTAADIAAKARAAAKKVTDITDTIPEEEKPSAVILFNCANGSIKAAGTGSFGDYWITAAGGVNAAAEVKGHADVSIEQLYTWDPDILLLSNFVPASPDQVIKGENDTDLTGLRAVQEGKVYKYPTGFYRWYPASSDAPLSLEWTALHIQPERFADFDFPADIKTWYTDVYGLTLSDEEVQALTD
;
A
#
# COMPACT_ATOMS: atom_id res chain seq x y z
N MET A 1 -0.76 -46.49 40.05
CA MET A 1 -0.10 -47.70 39.53
C MET A 1 0.86 -47.24 38.45
N LYS A 2 2.16 -47.02 38.76
CA LYS A 2 3.31 -47.94 38.70
C LYS A 2 3.40 -48.67 37.35
N LYS A 3 4.38 -48.30 36.52
CA LYS A 3 5.72 -48.87 36.28
C LYS A 3 6.33 -48.16 35.07
N THR A 4 7.42 -47.39 35.11
CA THR A 4 8.88 -47.70 35.21
C THR A 4 9.38 -48.82 34.26
N THR A 5 10.39 -48.51 33.47
CA THR A 5 11.74 -49.11 33.33
C THR A 5 12.23 -48.89 31.91
N ALA A 6 13.34 -48.41 31.55
CA ALA A 6 14.74 -48.26 31.94
C ALA A 6 15.66 -48.74 30.78
N ILE A 7 16.61 -47.93 30.43
CA ILE A 7 18.06 -48.09 30.24
C ILE A 7 18.57 -49.22 29.31
N ALA A 8 19.43 -48.89 28.35
CA ALA A 8 20.71 -49.53 28.14
C ALA A 8 21.68 -48.71 27.32
N ALA A 9 22.79 -48.31 27.93
CA ALA A 9 24.01 -47.83 27.34
C ALA A 9 24.92 -49.02 27.08
N VAL A 10 25.72 -48.98 26.02
CA VAL A 10 26.89 -49.86 25.87
C VAL A 10 28.07 -49.04 25.35
N CYS A 11 29.08 -48.95 26.22
CA CYS A 11 30.46 -48.55 25.92
C CYS A 11 31.25 -49.77 25.43
N LEU A 12 32.36 -49.56 24.67
CA LEU A 12 33.68 -50.20 24.87
C LEU A 12 34.53 -49.98 23.58
N ALA A 13 35.53 -49.26 23.58
CA ALA A 13 36.90 -49.31 24.16
C ALA A 13 37.93 -49.95 23.22
N CYS A 14 38.94 -49.15 22.95
CA CYS A 14 40.38 -49.42 22.86
C CYS A 14 40.93 -50.57 21.98
N LEU A 15 41.93 -50.24 21.16
CA LEU A 15 43.27 -50.87 21.33
C LEU A 15 44.34 -50.13 20.53
N THR A 16 45.43 -49.90 21.24
CA THR A 16 46.74 -49.36 20.94
C THR A 16 47.63 -50.33 20.15
N ALA A 17 48.50 -49.83 19.26
CA ALA A 17 49.75 -50.48 19.01
C ALA A 17 50.85 -49.45 18.66
N ALA A 18 51.87 -49.43 19.46
CA ALA A 18 53.09 -48.68 19.29
C ALA A 18 54.08 -49.47 18.40
N GLY A 19 54.91 -48.76 17.65
CA GLY A 19 56.05 -49.30 16.92
C GLY A 19 57.09 -48.21 16.71
N CYS A 20 58.10 -48.22 17.52
CA CYS A 20 59.36 -47.45 17.33
C CYS A 20 60.19 -47.98 16.17
N SER A 21 60.87 -47.15 15.39
CA SER A 21 62.28 -47.27 15.13
C SER A 21 62.85 -46.15 14.26
N GLN A 22 63.89 -45.48 14.84
CA GLN A 22 65.21 -45.05 14.32
C GLN A 22 65.32 -43.94 13.27
N ASN A 23 65.86 -42.93 13.77
CA ASN A 23 66.81 -41.88 13.49
C ASN A 23 67.74 -42.10 12.23
N THR A 24 67.75 -41.13 11.31
CA THR A 24 68.92 -40.75 10.52
C THR A 24 68.81 -39.22 10.18
N GLN A 25 69.85 -38.49 10.65
CA GLN A 25 70.04 -37.06 10.35
C GLN A 25 70.65 -36.88 8.95
N ALA A 26 70.24 -35.83 8.21
CA ALA A 26 71.00 -34.91 7.38
C ALA A 26 70.07 -34.05 6.51
N PRO A 27 70.44 -32.89 5.93
CA PRO A 27 70.78 -31.62 6.57
C PRO A 27 69.71 -30.51 6.19
N LEU A 28 69.86 -29.39 6.86
CA LEU A 28 69.10 -28.13 6.67
C LEU A 28 69.04 -27.68 5.21
N SER A 29 67.82 -27.50 4.68
CA SER A 29 67.53 -26.63 3.56
C SER A 29 66.51 -25.54 4.07
N GLU A 30 66.92 -24.31 3.84
CA GLU A 30 66.19 -23.10 4.14
C GLU A 30 64.72 -23.16 3.59
N GLN A 31 63.72 -23.03 4.45
CA GLN A 31 62.36 -22.75 4.06
C GLN A 31 62.25 -21.26 3.80
N PRO A 32 61.60 -20.81 2.69
CA PRO A 32 61.23 -19.42 2.53
C PRO A 32 60.10 -19.08 3.52
N GLU A 33 60.25 -17.98 4.21
CA GLU A 33 59.20 -17.35 5.02
C GLU A 33 57.90 -17.19 4.19
N GLN A 34 56.89 -17.96 4.55
CA GLN A 34 55.55 -17.68 4.08
C GLN A 34 55.08 -16.38 4.76
N THR A 35 55.17 -15.30 4.01
CA THR A 35 54.46 -14.06 4.31
C THR A 35 52.99 -14.39 4.28
N THR A 36 52.36 -14.50 5.45
CA THR A 36 50.92 -14.57 5.62
C THR A 36 50.40 -13.20 5.20
N THR A 37 50.03 -13.07 3.94
CA THR A 37 49.22 -11.96 3.48
C THR A 37 47.89 -12.12 4.20
N ALA A 38 47.65 -11.28 5.19
CA ALA A 38 46.32 -11.11 5.75
C ALA A 38 45.42 -10.74 4.57
N ALA A 39 44.51 -11.66 4.19
CA ALA A 39 43.45 -11.34 3.31
C ALA A 39 42.67 -10.23 4.00
N SER A 40 42.74 -9.02 3.46
CA SER A 40 41.81 -7.97 3.79
C SER A 40 40.41 -8.53 3.43
N LEU A 41 39.61 -8.81 4.44
CA LEU A 41 38.19 -8.95 4.27
C LEU A 41 37.75 -7.63 3.62
N SER A 42 37.48 -7.66 2.33
CA SER A 42 36.68 -6.60 1.70
C SER A 42 35.35 -6.63 2.43
N THR A 43 35.12 -5.66 3.27
CA THR A 43 33.75 -5.34 3.70
C THR A 43 33.00 -5.04 2.40
N GLU A 44 32.16 -5.97 1.98
CA GLU A 44 31.20 -5.67 0.93
C GLU A 44 30.48 -4.39 1.36
N ASP A 45 30.48 -3.39 0.48
CA ASP A 45 29.75 -2.16 0.69
C ASP A 45 28.25 -2.53 0.72
N THR A 46 27.69 -2.65 1.92
CA THR A 46 26.27 -2.99 2.14
C THR A 46 25.37 -1.77 2.04
N THR A 47 25.94 -0.64 1.67
CA THR A 47 25.23 0.64 1.56
C THR A 47 24.14 0.55 0.49
N ILE A 48 22.91 0.84 0.89
CA ILE A 48 21.76 0.92 -0.01
C ILE A 48 21.67 2.35 -0.52
N ARG A 49 21.60 2.52 -1.84
CA ARG A 49 21.46 3.82 -2.50
C ARG A 49 20.29 3.77 -3.44
N PHE A 50 19.38 4.73 -3.30
CA PHE A 50 18.21 4.85 -4.17
C PHE A 50 17.80 6.32 -4.32
N THR A 51 17.00 6.59 -5.35
CA THR A 51 16.38 7.91 -5.56
C THR A 51 14.91 7.81 -5.19
N ASP A 52 14.44 8.68 -4.32
CA ASP A 52 13.03 8.72 -3.95
C ASP A 52 12.14 9.36 -5.03
N GLN A 53 10.82 9.36 -4.84
CA GLN A 53 9.90 9.90 -5.84
C GLN A 53 9.79 11.43 -5.85
N ALA A 54 10.54 12.13 -5.00
CA ALA A 54 10.78 13.57 -5.08
C ALA A 54 12.14 13.92 -5.74
N GLY A 55 12.94 12.91 -6.11
CA GLY A 55 14.25 13.07 -6.73
C GLY A 55 15.40 13.24 -5.75
N ASN A 56 15.20 12.91 -4.47
CA ASN A 56 16.28 12.95 -3.49
C ASN A 56 17.10 11.65 -3.56
N GLU A 57 18.43 11.78 -3.55
CA GLU A 57 19.34 10.65 -3.38
C GLU A 57 19.44 10.31 -1.89
N ILE A 58 19.18 9.07 -1.55
CA ILE A 58 19.16 8.56 -0.18
C ILE A 58 20.17 7.43 -0.04
N GLU A 59 20.87 7.43 1.06
CA GLU A 59 21.84 6.42 1.43
C GLU A 59 21.51 5.85 2.81
N LEU A 60 21.44 4.50 2.91
CA LEU A 60 21.19 3.77 4.14
C LEU A 60 22.30 2.75 4.33
N ASP A 61 22.80 2.61 5.57
CA ASP A 61 23.84 1.64 5.90
C ASP A 61 23.34 0.19 5.88
N ARG A 62 22.01 0.01 6.04
CA ARG A 62 21.31 -1.28 6.11
C ARG A 62 19.83 -1.11 5.78
N PRO A 63 19.10 -2.21 5.47
CA PRO A 63 17.65 -2.16 5.34
C PRO A 63 17.01 -1.62 6.63
N PRO A 64 16.00 -0.73 6.53
CA PRO A 64 15.35 -0.15 7.69
C PRO A 64 14.59 -1.21 8.49
N GLU A 65 14.69 -1.14 9.82
CA GLU A 65 13.97 -2.00 10.77
C GLU A 65 12.95 -1.21 11.62
N ARG A 66 13.06 0.13 11.63
CA ARG A 66 12.23 1.03 12.41
C ARG A 66 11.74 2.17 11.52
N VAL A 67 10.55 2.03 10.99
CA VAL A 67 9.99 2.94 9.98
C VAL A 67 8.86 3.76 10.58
N ILE A 68 8.90 5.08 10.38
CA ILE A 68 7.74 5.95 10.58
C ILE A 68 7.11 6.24 9.22
N ILE A 69 5.78 6.16 9.12
CA ILE A 69 5.02 6.56 7.94
C ILE A 69 4.15 7.76 8.34
N SER A 70 4.55 8.97 7.91
CA SER A 70 3.98 10.21 8.42
C SER A 70 2.75 10.69 7.63
N SER A 71 2.91 11.11 6.39
CA SER A 71 1.88 11.86 5.67
C SER A 71 1.36 11.19 4.41
N ILE A 72 1.73 9.95 4.15
CA ILE A 72 1.21 9.17 3.03
C ILE A 72 0.40 7.97 3.53
N PHE A 73 -0.89 8.19 3.71
CA PHE A 73 -1.79 7.33 4.49
C PHE A 73 -1.98 5.91 3.96
N PRO A 74 -1.96 5.60 2.65
CA PRO A 74 -2.09 4.23 2.16
C PRO A 74 -0.83 3.37 2.35
N ILE A 75 0.34 3.98 2.49
CA ILE A 75 1.61 3.25 2.54
C ILE A 75 1.70 2.22 3.66
N PRO A 76 1.14 2.39 4.88
CA PRO A 76 1.18 1.33 5.88
C PRO A 76 0.65 -0.01 5.38
N SER A 77 -0.42 0.00 4.57
CA SER A 77 -0.99 -1.22 3.98
C SER A 77 -0.10 -1.82 2.88
N VAL A 78 0.48 -0.97 2.04
CA VAL A 78 1.40 -1.37 0.97
C VAL A 78 2.69 -1.94 1.56
N PHE A 79 3.23 -1.25 2.57
CA PHE A 79 4.43 -1.64 3.29
C PHE A 79 4.27 -3.00 3.97
N ALA A 80 3.20 -3.16 4.78
CA ALA A 80 2.95 -4.40 5.50
C ALA A 80 2.76 -5.59 4.55
N LEU A 81 2.09 -5.37 3.42
CA LEU A 81 1.93 -6.40 2.39
C LEU A 81 3.26 -6.74 1.71
N PHE A 82 4.04 -5.73 1.32
CA PHE A 82 5.35 -5.93 0.69
C PHE A 82 6.33 -6.68 1.61
N ARG A 83 6.35 -6.31 2.91
CA ARG A 83 7.23 -6.92 3.92
C ARG A 83 6.70 -8.24 4.50
N GLY A 84 5.41 -8.56 4.27
CA GLY A 84 4.74 -9.68 4.94
C GLY A 84 4.57 -9.46 6.45
N SER A 85 4.73 -8.24 6.95
CA SER A 85 4.62 -7.85 8.36
C SER A 85 4.46 -6.34 8.51
N GLY A 86 3.73 -5.90 9.53
CA GLY A 86 3.66 -4.50 9.96
C GLY A 86 4.58 -4.15 11.14
N ALA A 87 5.38 -5.11 11.64
CA ALA A 87 6.14 -4.93 12.88
C ALA A 87 7.27 -3.88 12.79
N GLU A 88 7.77 -3.61 11.60
CA GLU A 88 8.80 -2.58 11.36
C GLU A 88 8.23 -1.16 11.43
N ILE A 89 6.90 -0.99 11.34
CA ILE A 89 6.24 0.32 11.44
C ILE A 89 6.14 0.71 12.91
N VAL A 90 7.07 1.55 13.38
CA VAL A 90 7.11 2.02 14.76
C VAL A 90 6.25 3.26 14.99
N GLY A 91 5.90 3.98 13.92
CA GLY A 91 5.01 5.13 13.99
C GLY A 91 4.20 5.32 12.70
N MET A 92 2.93 5.70 12.82
CA MET A 92 2.11 6.05 11.67
C MET A 92 1.12 7.18 12.01
N ASN A 93 0.64 7.86 10.97
CA ASN A 93 -0.36 8.92 11.12
C ASN A 93 -1.65 8.38 11.77
N PRO A 94 -2.30 9.14 12.69
CA PRO A 94 -3.55 8.73 13.31
C PRO A 94 -4.65 8.35 12.31
N SER A 95 -4.76 9.06 11.18
CA SER A 95 -5.76 8.74 10.13
C SER A 95 -5.46 7.42 9.41
N ALA A 96 -4.18 7.04 9.31
CA ALA A 96 -3.77 5.75 8.77
C ALA A 96 -4.06 4.62 9.78
N MET A 97 -3.84 4.88 11.08
CA MET A 97 -4.19 3.97 12.16
C MET A 97 -5.69 3.68 12.18
N GLU A 98 -6.52 4.73 12.15
CA GLU A 98 -7.98 4.58 12.09
C GLU A 98 -8.43 3.72 10.89
N ALA A 99 -7.80 3.92 9.73
CA ALA A 99 -8.10 3.12 8.56
C ALA A 99 -7.67 1.65 8.73
N ALA A 100 -6.52 1.40 9.34
CA ALA A 100 -6.03 0.06 9.62
C ALA A 100 -6.96 -0.70 10.59
N GLU A 101 -7.39 -0.04 11.68
CA GLU A 101 -8.32 -0.60 12.69
C GLU A 101 -9.65 -1.04 12.08
N ASN A 102 -10.13 -0.33 11.06
CA ASN A 102 -11.45 -0.53 10.46
C ASN A 102 -11.40 -1.28 9.12
N SER A 103 -10.33 -2.03 8.84
CA SER A 103 -10.11 -2.73 7.57
C SER A 103 -9.55 -4.16 7.77
N TYR A 104 -9.40 -4.91 6.68
CA TYR A 104 -8.77 -6.24 6.76
C TYR A 104 -7.26 -6.16 7.04
N LEU A 105 -6.62 -5.00 6.92
CA LEU A 105 -5.20 -4.83 7.21
C LEU A 105 -4.85 -5.28 8.63
N ALA A 106 -5.59 -4.82 9.65
CA ALA A 106 -5.35 -5.25 11.03
C ALA A 106 -5.72 -6.71 11.29
N LYS A 107 -6.59 -7.30 10.48
CA LYS A 107 -6.92 -8.73 10.57
C LYS A 107 -5.77 -9.62 10.08
N VAL A 108 -5.04 -9.16 9.04
CA VAL A 108 -3.90 -9.88 8.45
C VAL A 108 -2.59 -9.57 9.17
N TYR A 109 -2.36 -8.30 9.51
CA TYR A 109 -1.15 -7.80 10.15
C TYR A 109 -1.49 -7.05 11.45
N PRO A 110 -1.94 -7.75 12.51
CA PRO A 110 -2.42 -7.09 13.74
C PRO A 110 -1.33 -6.30 14.47
N GLU A 111 -0.06 -6.61 14.26
CA GLU A 111 1.06 -5.88 14.84
C GLU A 111 1.16 -4.42 14.38
N ILE A 112 0.56 -4.05 13.26
CA ILE A 112 0.53 -2.67 12.77
C ILE A 112 -0.15 -1.72 13.76
N LEU A 113 -1.07 -2.25 14.59
CA LEU A 113 -1.76 -1.49 15.61
C LEU A 113 -0.88 -1.11 16.82
N ASN A 114 0.36 -1.63 16.88
CA ASN A 114 1.33 -1.24 17.90
C ASN A 114 2.11 0.03 17.54
N ALA A 115 1.96 0.54 16.31
CA ALA A 115 2.65 1.75 15.89
C ALA A 115 2.18 2.97 16.69
N ASP A 116 3.12 3.81 17.09
CA ASP A 116 2.83 5.06 17.80
C ASP A 116 2.19 6.09 16.87
N THR A 117 1.20 6.81 17.35
CA THR A 117 0.54 7.89 16.59
C THR A 117 0.73 9.26 17.23
N SER A 118 1.37 9.32 18.40
CA SER A 118 1.47 10.54 19.23
C SER A 118 2.41 11.60 18.66
N PHE A 119 3.23 11.24 17.67
CA PHE A 119 4.11 12.20 16.99
C PHE A 119 3.33 13.17 16.08
N VAL A 120 2.06 12.92 15.78
CA VAL A 120 1.16 13.85 15.09
C VAL A 120 0.19 14.46 16.11
N GLN A 121 0.28 15.76 16.32
CA GLN A 121 -0.57 16.50 17.28
C GLN A 121 -1.23 17.69 16.59
N GLY A 122 -2.57 17.71 16.57
CA GLY A 122 -3.31 18.79 15.92
C GLY A 122 -3.06 18.90 14.41
N GLY A 123 -2.60 17.84 13.76
CA GLY A 123 -2.23 17.82 12.35
C GLY A 123 -0.77 18.19 12.07
N GLU A 124 0.00 18.58 13.09
CA GLU A 124 1.42 18.94 12.99
C GLU A 124 2.32 17.82 13.51
N ILE A 125 3.52 17.70 12.94
CA ILE A 125 4.52 16.71 13.33
C ILE A 125 5.34 17.25 14.50
N ASN A 126 5.35 16.49 15.61
CA ASN A 126 6.21 16.73 16.75
C ASN A 126 7.56 16.02 16.57
N ILE A 127 8.60 16.77 16.22
CA ILE A 127 9.93 16.22 15.93
C ILE A 127 10.61 15.56 17.15
N GLU A 128 10.30 15.98 18.37
CA GLU A 128 10.83 15.34 19.59
C GLU A 128 10.22 13.94 19.76
N SER A 129 8.92 13.80 19.48
CA SER A 129 8.25 12.50 19.49
C SER A 129 8.76 11.60 18.37
N VAL A 130 9.03 12.13 17.16
CA VAL A 130 9.67 11.38 16.06
C VAL A 130 11.03 10.85 16.51
N ALA A 131 11.90 11.72 17.07
CA ALA A 131 13.22 11.32 17.53
C ALA A 131 13.17 10.27 18.66
N ALA A 132 12.18 10.35 19.56
CA ALA A 132 12.00 9.39 20.65
C ALA A 132 11.62 7.97 20.18
N LEU A 133 11.07 7.84 18.98
CA LEU A 133 10.78 6.55 18.35
C LEU A 133 12.02 5.90 17.73
N GLU A 134 13.14 6.61 17.65
CA GLU A 134 14.43 6.15 17.10
C GLU A 134 14.25 5.47 15.71
N PRO A 135 13.61 6.13 14.73
CA PRO A 135 13.44 5.55 13.40
C PRO A 135 14.76 5.56 12.64
N ASP A 136 14.96 4.56 11.80
CA ASP A 136 16.06 4.51 10.84
C ASP A 136 15.61 4.91 9.41
N LEU A 137 14.30 5.07 9.19
CA LEU A 137 13.73 5.69 8.00
C LEU A 137 12.38 6.35 8.33
N VAL A 138 12.13 7.53 7.73
CA VAL A 138 10.78 8.11 7.69
C VAL A 138 10.28 8.12 6.24
N ILE A 139 9.09 7.57 6.01
CA ILE A 139 8.38 7.64 4.74
C ILE A 139 7.34 8.76 4.82
N TYR A 140 7.38 9.69 3.86
CA TYR A 140 6.49 10.84 3.84
C TYR A 140 5.93 11.08 2.42
N SER A 141 4.93 11.97 2.29
CA SER A 141 4.35 12.32 1.00
C SER A 141 5.20 13.34 0.26
N ALA A 142 5.53 13.07 -1.00
CA ALA A 142 6.19 14.03 -1.89
C ALA A 142 5.38 15.33 -2.09
N GLN A 143 4.10 15.35 -1.69
CA GLN A 143 3.27 16.56 -1.68
C GLN A 143 3.53 17.45 -0.45
N ASN A 144 4.27 16.96 0.54
CA ASN A 144 4.64 17.68 1.76
C ASN A 144 6.18 17.84 1.85
N PRO A 145 6.80 18.57 0.91
CA PRO A 145 8.28 18.65 0.83
C PRO A 145 8.92 19.31 2.05
N GLU A 146 8.16 20.06 2.86
CA GLU A 146 8.60 20.66 4.12
C GLU A 146 8.96 19.62 5.19
N GLU A 147 8.36 18.43 5.14
CA GLU A 147 8.65 17.36 6.09
C GLU A 147 10.10 16.88 5.99
N LYS A 148 10.67 16.87 4.77
CA LYS A 148 12.06 16.47 4.59
C LYS A 148 13.01 17.32 5.44
N ALA A 149 12.83 18.64 5.46
CA ALA A 149 13.67 19.54 6.23
C ALA A 149 13.58 19.28 7.75
N LEU A 150 12.42 18.82 8.25
CA LEU A 150 12.25 18.42 9.64
C LEU A 150 13.11 17.20 9.96
N TYR A 151 13.04 16.14 9.15
CA TYR A 151 13.78 14.89 9.36
C TYR A 151 15.29 15.09 9.15
N ASP A 152 15.70 15.86 8.16
CA ASP A 152 17.10 16.25 7.92
C ASP A 152 17.70 16.97 9.16
N SER A 153 16.91 17.81 9.84
CA SER A 153 17.36 18.52 11.06
C SER A 153 17.67 17.58 12.23
N LEU A 154 17.08 16.39 12.23
CA LEU A 154 17.32 15.32 13.20
C LEU A 154 18.38 14.32 12.74
N GLY A 155 18.88 14.44 11.49
CA GLY A 155 19.79 13.47 10.88
C GLY A 155 19.13 12.12 10.61
N ILE A 156 17.80 12.08 10.46
CA ILE A 156 17.05 10.87 10.19
C ILE A 156 16.85 10.75 8.66
N PRO A 157 17.25 9.63 8.03
CA PRO A 157 16.95 9.38 6.62
C PRO A 157 15.45 9.44 6.35
N SER A 158 15.07 10.07 5.23
CA SER A 158 13.65 10.15 4.86
C SER A 158 13.45 9.98 3.37
N ALA A 159 12.39 9.26 2.98
CA ALA A 159 12.04 8.95 1.61
C ALA A 159 10.65 9.46 1.24
N ALA A 160 10.55 10.21 0.16
CA ALA A 160 9.31 10.72 -0.37
C ALA A 160 8.63 9.68 -1.28
N PHE A 161 7.36 9.41 -1.01
CA PHE A 161 6.48 8.61 -1.86
C PHE A 161 5.44 9.52 -2.50
N SER A 162 5.22 9.41 -3.81
CA SER A 162 4.34 10.31 -4.54
C SER A 162 3.00 9.67 -4.89
N PRO A 163 1.88 10.26 -4.47
CA PRO A 163 0.56 9.83 -4.97
C PRO A 163 0.27 10.34 -6.39
N ALA A 164 1.04 11.32 -6.89
CA ALA A 164 0.84 11.97 -8.17
C ALA A 164 1.89 11.59 -9.23
N GLY A 165 2.90 10.82 -8.86
CA GLY A 165 4.06 10.51 -9.73
C GLY A 165 3.72 9.78 -11.02
N GLN A 166 2.56 9.10 -11.06
CA GLN A 166 2.03 8.38 -12.23
C GLN A 166 0.78 9.06 -12.82
N GLY A 167 0.67 10.39 -12.71
CA GLY A 167 -0.48 11.13 -13.22
C GLY A 167 -1.80 10.78 -12.51
N PHE A 168 -1.73 10.34 -11.25
CA PHE A 168 -2.84 9.83 -10.44
C PHE A 168 -3.42 8.49 -10.90
N ASP A 169 -2.78 7.77 -11.84
CA ASP A 169 -3.12 6.37 -12.09
C ASP A 169 -2.92 5.57 -10.80
N CYS A 170 -4.02 5.05 -10.23
CA CYS A 170 -3.98 4.41 -8.93
C CYS A 170 -3.27 3.05 -8.97
N VAL A 171 -3.35 2.33 -10.08
CA VAL A 171 -2.71 1.02 -10.25
C VAL A 171 -1.19 1.22 -10.41
N GLU A 172 -0.77 2.11 -11.32
CA GLU A 172 0.65 2.38 -11.53
C GLU A 172 1.27 3.12 -10.33
N THR A 173 0.50 3.93 -9.60
CA THR A 173 0.94 4.53 -8.32
C THR A 173 1.23 3.45 -7.28
N TYR A 174 0.32 2.49 -7.08
CA TYR A 174 0.55 1.36 -6.19
C TYR A 174 1.78 0.55 -6.60
N ILE A 175 1.96 0.29 -7.89
CA ILE A 175 3.13 -0.41 -8.42
C ILE A 175 4.42 0.36 -8.13
N SER A 176 4.45 1.67 -8.43
CA SER A 176 5.64 2.51 -8.23
C SER A 176 6.08 2.61 -6.77
N TRP A 177 5.13 2.52 -5.82
CA TRP A 177 5.45 2.46 -4.40
C TRP A 177 6.11 1.13 -4.01
N ASN A 178 5.66 0.01 -4.59
CA ASN A 178 6.31 -1.28 -4.36
C ASN A 178 7.69 -1.37 -5.02
N GLU A 179 7.87 -0.75 -6.19
CA GLU A 179 9.19 -0.64 -6.84
C GLU A 179 10.18 0.12 -5.96
N LEU A 180 9.76 1.26 -5.38
CA LEU A 180 10.60 2.00 -4.44
C LEU A 180 10.89 1.22 -3.14
N LEU A 181 9.91 0.47 -2.61
CA LEU A 181 10.17 -0.45 -1.49
C LEU A 181 11.15 -1.55 -1.89
N GLY A 182 11.06 -2.05 -3.13
CA GLY A 182 12.03 -3.01 -3.69
C GLY A 182 13.45 -2.47 -3.67
N ASP A 183 13.65 -1.21 -4.05
CA ASP A 183 14.96 -0.54 -4.03
C ASP A 183 15.47 -0.34 -2.59
N ILE A 184 14.58 0.06 -1.66
CA ILE A 184 14.92 0.26 -0.23
C ILE A 184 15.34 -1.05 0.45
N TYR A 185 14.66 -2.16 0.13
CA TYR A 185 14.89 -3.45 0.80
C TYR A 185 15.71 -4.45 -0.02
N GLY A 186 16.09 -4.11 -1.25
CA GLY A 186 16.81 -5.00 -2.14
C GLY A 186 15.96 -6.18 -2.64
N ASP A 187 14.65 -6.03 -2.68
CA ASP A 187 13.69 -7.09 -3.07
C ASP A 187 12.85 -6.67 -4.30
N ASN A 188 13.54 -6.45 -5.41
CA ASN A 188 12.91 -6.11 -6.68
C ASN A 188 12.12 -7.29 -7.29
N GLY A 189 12.34 -8.52 -6.82
CA GLY A 189 11.56 -9.69 -7.22
C GLY A 189 10.12 -9.61 -6.73
N THR A 190 9.91 -9.34 -5.46
CA THR A 190 8.58 -9.11 -4.88
C THR A 190 7.87 -7.93 -5.54
N ALA A 191 8.57 -6.81 -5.76
CA ALA A 191 8.01 -5.66 -6.46
C ALA A 191 7.53 -6.02 -7.89
N ALA A 192 8.33 -6.78 -8.64
CA ALA A 192 7.99 -7.23 -9.99
C ALA A 192 6.77 -8.16 -10.02
N ASP A 193 6.66 -9.08 -9.06
CA ASP A 193 5.51 -9.98 -8.93
C ASP A 193 4.22 -9.23 -8.61
N ILE A 194 4.29 -8.25 -7.71
CA ILE A 194 3.16 -7.36 -7.39
C ILE A 194 2.74 -6.57 -8.63
N ALA A 195 3.69 -5.96 -9.34
CA ALA A 195 3.43 -5.20 -10.55
C ALA A 195 2.75 -6.06 -11.63
N ALA A 196 3.24 -7.28 -11.85
CA ALA A 196 2.67 -8.20 -12.84
C ALA A 196 1.21 -8.55 -12.52
N LYS A 197 0.91 -8.87 -11.25
CA LYS A 197 -0.45 -9.19 -10.80
C LYS A 197 -1.39 -7.98 -10.93
N ALA A 198 -0.96 -6.81 -10.47
CA ALA A 198 -1.75 -5.58 -10.52
C ALA A 198 -2.08 -5.18 -11.96
N ARG A 199 -1.09 -5.17 -12.85
CA ARG A 199 -1.29 -4.86 -14.28
C ARG A 199 -2.18 -5.90 -14.97
N ALA A 200 -2.03 -7.19 -14.66
CA ALA A 200 -2.87 -8.24 -15.25
C ALA A 200 -4.33 -8.09 -14.84
N ALA A 201 -4.61 -7.74 -13.57
CA ALA A 201 -5.97 -7.50 -13.11
C ALA A 201 -6.57 -6.24 -13.75
N ALA A 202 -5.84 -5.11 -13.73
CA ALA A 202 -6.30 -3.87 -14.36
C ALA A 202 -6.55 -4.01 -15.87
N LYS A 203 -5.70 -4.78 -16.55
CA LYS A 203 -5.81 -5.02 -17.99
C LYS A 203 -7.13 -5.67 -18.41
N LYS A 204 -7.75 -6.50 -17.58
CA LYS A 204 -9.08 -7.07 -17.86
C LYS A 204 -10.13 -5.98 -18.08
N VAL A 205 -10.00 -4.88 -17.35
CA VAL A 205 -10.91 -3.73 -17.43
C VAL A 205 -10.53 -2.84 -18.61
N THR A 206 -9.27 -2.43 -18.70
CA THR A 206 -8.83 -1.46 -19.73
C THR A 206 -8.95 -2.01 -21.15
N ASP A 207 -8.78 -3.31 -21.37
CA ASP A 207 -9.04 -3.94 -22.69
C ASP A 207 -10.48 -3.72 -23.20
N ILE A 208 -11.43 -3.51 -22.30
CA ILE A 208 -12.82 -3.21 -22.62
C ILE A 208 -13.03 -1.69 -22.71
N THR A 209 -12.64 -0.97 -21.67
CA THR A 209 -12.95 0.47 -21.53
C THR A 209 -12.25 1.32 -22.58
N ASP A 210 -11.06 0.95 -23.03
CA ASP A 210 -10.31 1.65 -24.09
C ASP A 210 -11.01 1.57 -25.47
N THR A 211 -11.94 0.63 -25.63
CA THR A 211 -12.71 0.48 -26.89
C THR A 211 -14.02 1.24 -26.91
N ILE A 212 -14.42 1.88 -25.78
CA ILE A 212 -15.69 2.58 -25.66
C ILE A 212 -15.63 3.93 -26.37
N PRO A 213 -16.50 4.19 -27.36
CA PRO A 213 -16.62 5.50 -28.00
C PRO A 213 -16.97 6.58 -26.96
N GLU A 214 -16.49 7.81 -27.17
CA GLU A 214 -16.71 8.90 -26.21
C GLU A 214 -18.20 9.20 -25.98
N GLU A 215 -19.01 9.08 -27.03
CA GLU A 215 -20.46 9.29 -26.99
C GLU A 215 -21.23 8.22 -26.21
N GLU A 216 -20.61 7.09 -25.91
CA GLU A 216 -21.19 5.99 -25.13
C GLU A 216 -20.75 5.99 -23.66
N LYS A 217 -19.86 6.92 -23.27
CA LYS A 217 -19.37 7.05 -21.91
C LYS A 217 -20.33 7.83 -21.04
N PRO A 218 -20.91 7.24 -19.98
CA PRO A 218 -21.77 8.00 -19.06
C PRO A 218 -20.96 8.99 -18.24
N SER A 219 -21.64 10.08 -17.83
CA SER A 219 -21.05 11.05 -16.94
C SER A 219 -21.10 10.57 -15.49
N ALA A 220 -20.03 10.77 -14.75
CA ALA A 220 -19.95 10.40 -13.34
C ALA A 220 -19.28 11.50 -12.52
N VAL A 221 -19.61 11.58 -11.23
CA VAL A 221 -18.92 12.40 -10.23
C VAL A 221 -18.56 11.53 -9.05
N ILE A 222 -17.34 11.71 -8.53
CA ILE A 222 -16.97 11.18 -7.22
C ILE A 222 -16.97 12.31 -6.20
N LEU A 223 -17.79 12.17 -5.16
CA LEU A 223 -17.73 13.04 -3.99
C LEU A 223 -16.69 12.53 -3.02
N PHE A 224 -15.64 13.33 -2.82
CA PHE A 224 -14.60 13.05 -1.84
C PHE A 224 -15.12 13.31 -0.42
N ASN A 225 -15.91 14.35 -0.24
CA ASN A 225 -16.65 14.68 0.98
C ASN A 225 -18.03 15.24 0.64
N CYS A 226 -19.01 14.91 1.48
CA CYS A 226 -20.35 15.49 1.43
C CYS A 226 -20.94 15.43 2.85
N ALA A 227 -20.49 16.35 3.71
CA ALA A 227 -20.94 16.43 5.10
C ALA A 227 -20.75 17.85 5.65
N ASN A 228 -21.50 18.20 6.67
CA ASN A 228 -21.41 19.47 7.40
C ASN A 228 -21.54 20.70 6.47
N GLY A 229 -22.35 20.61 5.42
CA GLY A 229 -22.56 21.69 4.45
C GLY A 229 -21.42 21.90 3.47
N SER A 230 -20.39 21.03 3.44
CA SER A 230 -19.30 21.06 2.47
C SER A 230 -19.47 19.92 1.47
N ILE A 231 -19.36 20.23 0.18
CA ILE A 231 -19.30 19.26 -0.89
C ILE A 231 -17.92 19.39 -1.54
N LYS A 232 -17.18 18.30 -1.58
CA LYS A 232 -15.87 18.27 -2.23
C LYS A 232 -15.88 17.20 -3.32
N ALA A 233 -15.74 17.64 -4.58
CA ALA A 233 -15.74 16.79 -5.75
C ALA A 233 -14.31 16.48 -6.20
N ALA A 234 -14.11 15.31 -6.80
CA ALA A 234 -12.85 14.87 -7.39
C ALA A 234 -12.79 15.30 -8.87
N GLY A 235 -12.04 16.35 -9.15
CA GLY A 235 -11.79 16.88 -10.49
C GLY A 235 -10.50 16.36 -11.11
N THR A 236 -10.07 17.00 -12.21
CA THR A 236 -8.84 16.61 -12.92
C THR A 236 -7.61 16.63 -12.03
N GLY A 237 -6.72 15.65 -12.22
CA GLY A 237 -5.51 15.52 -11.40
C GLY A 237 -5.84 15.02 -9.97
N SER A 238 -6.74 14.08 -9.87
CA SER A 238 -7.07 13.35 -8.65
C SER A 238 -7.28 11.87 -8.94
N PHE A 239 -7.25 11.04 -7.91
CA PHE A 239 -7.59 9.62 -8.05
C PHE A 239 -9.01 9.40 -8.58
N GLY A 240 -9.97 10.27 -8.23
CA GLY A 240 -11.34 10.17 -8.72
C GLY A 240 -11.46 10.40 -10.22
N ASP A 241 -10.66 11.28 -10.79
CA ASP A 241 -10.58 11.48 -12.23
C ASP A 241 -10.10 10.22 -12.95
N TYR A 242 -9.05 9.60 -12.40
CA TYR A 242 -8.52 8.33 -12.89
C TYR A 242 -9.60 7.23 -12.82
N TRP A 243 -10.25 7.05 -11.68
CA TRP A 243 -11.25 6.01 -11.53
C TRP A 243 -12.38 6.10 -12.56
N ILE A 244 -12.92 7.31 -12.76
CA ILE A 244 -14.00 7.52 -13.72
C ILE A 244 -13.53 7.25 -15.14
N THR A 245 -12.39 7.83 -15.53
CA THR A 245 -11.92 7.76 -16.93
C THR A 245 -11.41 6.38 -17.29
N ALA A 246 -10.65 5.72 -16.42
CA ALA A 246 -10.16 4.36 -16.62
C ALA A 246 -11.29 3.31 -16.64
N ALA A 247 -12.38 3.58 -15.90
CA ALA A 247 -13.59 2.75 -15.91
C ALA A 247 -14.52 3.02 -17.10
N GLY A 248 -14.13 3.85 -18.07
CA GLY A 248 -14.90 4.13 -19.28
C GLY A 248 -16.03 5.15 -19.08
N GLY A 249 -15.89 6.07 -18.12
CA GLY A 249 -16.80 7.19 -17.92
C GLY A 249 -16.19 8.55 -18.29
N VAL A 250 -17.00 9.59 -18.19
CA VAL A 250 -16.60 10.99 -18.31
C VAL A 250 -16.73 11.66 -16.95
N ASN A 251 -15.65 12.28 -16.45
CA ASN A 251 -15.71 13.00 -15.19
C ASN A 251 -16.46 14.32 -15.38
N ALA A 252 -17.69 14.42 -14.84
CA ALA A 252 -18.49 15.64 -14.93
C ALA A 252 -17.88 16.82 -14.14
N ALA A 253 -17.00 16.54 -13.17
CA ALA A 253 -16.24 17.55 -12.43
C ALA A 253 -14.87 17.90 -13.06
N ALA A 254 -14.63 17.57 -14.35
CA ALA A 254 -13.33 17.75 -14.99
C ALA A 254 -12.85 19.21 -15.08
N GLU A 255 -13.74 20.19 -14.92
CA GLU A 255 -13.40 21.62 -14.91
C GLU A 255 -12.73 22.10 -13.62
N VAL A 256 -12.84 21.34 -12.51
CA VAL A 256 -12.15 21.63 -11.25
C VAL A 256 -10.87 20.79 -11.12
N LYS A 257 -9.92 21.23 -10.29
CA LYS A 257 -8.63 20.54 -10.11
C LYS A 257 -8.52 19.90 -8.73
N GLY A 258 -8.01 18.68 -8.70
CA GLY A 258 -7.82 17.92 -7.46
C GLY A 258 -9.15 17.68 -6.76
N HIS A 259 -9.13 17.66 -5.43
CA HIS A 259 -10.34 17.62 -4.61
C HIS A 259 -10.75 19.06 -4.28
N ALA A 260 -11.74 19.59 -4.99
CA ALA A 260 -12.17 20.97 -4.86
C ALA A 260 -13.54 21.09 -4.17
N ASP A 261 -13.70 22.14 -3.36
CA ASP A 261 -14.99 22.52 -2.82
C ASP A 261 -15.88 23.07 -3.96
N VAL A 262 -17.11 22.56 -4.04
CA VAL A 262 -18.09 22.94 -5.05
C VAL A 262 -19.42 23.30 -4.37
N SER A 263 -20.21 24.14 -5.04
CA SER A 263 -21.54 24.43 -4.55
C SER A 263 -22.54 23.33 -4.95
N ILE A 264 -23.65 23.27 -4.27
CA ILE A 264 -24.75 22.37 -4.61
C ILE A 264 -25.32 22.71 -6.01
N GLU A 265 -25.37 23.97 -6.38
CA GLU A 265 -25.83 24.44 -7.70
C GLU A 265 -24.88 23.98 -8.82
N GLN A 266 -23.56 23.94 -8.54
CA GLN A 266 -22.59 23.43 -9.49
C GLN A 266 -22.80 21.92 -9.72
N LEU A 267 -23.04 21.16 -8.64
CA LEU A 267 -23.32 19.73 -8.73
C LEU A 267 -24.61 19.46 -9.52
N TYR A 268 -25.67 20.26 -9.28
CA TYR A 268 -26.91 20.21 -10.06
C TYR A 268 -26.73 20.64 -11.53
N THR A 269 -25.76 21.50 -11.82
CA THR A 269 -25.45 21.90 -13.19
C THR A 269 -24.76 20.75 -13.94
N TRP A 270 -23.90 20.00 -13.27
CA TRP A 270 -23.26 18.81 -13.85
C TRP A 270 -24.26 17.67 -14.05
N ASP A 271 -25.21 17.49 -13.13
CA ASP A 271 -26.27 16.48 -13.13
C ASP A 271 -25.80 15.11 -13.65
N PRO A 272 -24.82 14.46 -12.98
CA PRO A 272 -24.19 13.26 -13.48
C PRO A 272 -25.15 12.08 -13.61
N ASP A 273 -24.85 11.14 -14.53
CA ASP A 273 -25.56 9.87 -14.66
C ASP A 273 -25.33 8.94 -13.46
N ILE A 274 -24.15 9.06 -12.83
CA ILE A 274 -23.69 8.19 -11.75
C ILE A 274 -23.03 9.02 -10.66
N LEU A 275 -23.39 8.77 -9.42
CA LEU A 275 -22.82 9.40 -8.23
C LEU A 275 -22.04 8.37 -7.43
N LEU A 276 -20.73 8.58 -7.28
CA LEU A 276 -19.86 7.74 -6.48
C LEU A 276 -19.44 8.48 -5.21
N LEU A 277 -19.45 7.80 -4.08
CA LEU A 277 -19.04 8.32 -2.79
C LEU A 277 -17.69 7.70 -2.39
N SER A 278 -16.71 8.52 -2.03
CA SER A 278 -15.46 8.01 -1.49
C SER A 278 -15.65 7.38 -0.11
N ASN A 279 -14.66 6.65 0.37
CA ASN A 279 -14.64 6.10 1.75
C ASN A 279 -14.71 7.18 2.85
N PHE A 280 -14.46 8.46 2.49
CA PHE A 280 -14.45 9.58 3.43
C PHE A 280 -15.82 10.24 3.61
N VAL A 281 -16.80 9.91 2.76
CA VAL A 281 -18.18 10.37 2.92
C VAL A 281 -18.84 9.55 4.02
N PRO A 282 -19.36 10.16 5.12
CA PRO A 282 -20.01 9.42 6.20
C PRO A 282 -21.31 8.73 5.77
N ALA A 283 -22.10 9.39 4.89
CA ALA A 283 -23.39 8.90 4.45
C ALA A 283 -23.27 7.61 3.63
N SER A 284 -24.24 6.72 3.77
CA SER A 284 -24.43 5.57 2.88
C SER A 284 -25.17 5.97 1.60
N PRO A 285 -25.08 5.18 0.51
CA PRO A 285 -25.90 5.39 -0.70
C PRO A 285 -27.38 5.52 -0.38
N ASP A 286 -27.91 4.66 0.45
CA ASP A 286 -29.31 4.66 0.91
C ASP A 286 -29.74 5.97 1.58
N GLN A 287 -28.87 6.53 2.44
CA GLN A 287 -29.13 7.81 3.11
C GLN A 287 -29.15 8.96 2.10
N VAL A 288 -28.25 8.94 1.11
CA VAL A 288 -28.26 9.94 0.02
C VAL A 288 -29.52 9.83 -0.82
N ILE A 289 -29.92 8.62 -1.22
CA ILE A 289 -31.14 8.39 -2.02
C ILE A 289 -32.40 8.83 -1.28
N LYS A 290 -32.46 8.63 0.04
CA LYS A 290 -33.60 9.03 0.87
C LYS A 290 -33.60 10.51 1.29
N GLY A 291 -32.51 11.24 0.99
CA GLY A 291 -32.34 12.63 1.46
C GLY A 291 -32.12 12.73 2.97
N GLU A 292 -31.56 11.68 3.60
CA GLU A 292 -31.28 11.59 5.04
C GLU A 292 -29.86 12.05 5.41
N ASN A 293 -29.11 12.57 4.44
CA ASN A 293 -27.79 13.15 4.63
C ASN A 293 -27.87 14.68 4.79
N ASP A 294 -26.79 15.31 5.27
CA ASP A 294 -26.74 16.75 5.57
C ASP A 294 -26.92 17.67 4.34
N THR A 295 -26.80 17.11 3.14
CA THR A 295 -26.89 17.84 1.87
C THR A 295 -27.98 17.22 1.00
N ASP A 296 -28.97 17.98 0.60
CA ASP A 296 -30.05 17.48 -0.26
C ASP A 296 -29.55 17.26 -1.71
N LEU A 297 -29.34 16.00 -2.05
CA LEU A 297 -28.94 15.52 -3.37
C LEU A 297 -30.08 14.86 -4.15
N THR A 298 -31.30 14.82 -3.59
CA THR A 298 -32.45 14.07 -4.15
C THR A 298 -32.92 14.56 -5.52
N GLY A 299 -32.57 15.77 -5.91
CA GLY A 299 -32.86 16.32 -7.23
C GLY A 299 -31.92 15.87 -8.35
N LEU A 300 -30.77 15.23 -8.05
CA LEU A 300 -29.84 14.74 -9.05
C LEU A 300 -30.42 13.52 -9.76
N ARG A 301 -30.19 13.41 -11.08
CA ARG A 301 -30.61 12.27 -11.89
C ARG A 301 -30.06 10.96 -11.36
N ALA A 302 -28.78 10.88 -11.04
CA ALA A 302 -28.15 9.70 -10.44
C ALA A 302 -28.89 9.23 -9.17
N VAL A 303 -29.29 10.16 -8.30
CA VAL A 303 -30.02 9.84 -7.06
C VAL A 303 -31.44 9.36 -7.36
N GLN A 304 -32.15 10.01 -8.28
CA GLN A 304 -33.50 9.63 -8.70
C GLN A 304 -33.56 8.25 -9.36
N GLU A 305 -32.49 7.89 -10.07
CA GLU A 305 -32.35 6.58 -10.72
C GLU A 305 -31.74 5.51 -9.80
N GLY A 306 -31.38 5.85 -8.56
CA GLY A 306 -30.73 4.94 -7.62
C GLY A 306 -29.29 4.55 -7.98
N LYS A 307 -28.63 5.33 -8.84
CA LYS A 307 -27.24 5.12 -9.27
C LYS A 307 -26.25 5.85 -8.36
N VAL A 308 -26.32 5.52 -7.08
CA VAL A 308 -25.43 6.05 -6.03
C VAL A 308 -24.70 4.88 -5.42
N TYR A 309 -23.37 4.94 -5.46
CA TYR A 309 -22.52 3.85 -4.97
C TYR A 309 -21.43 4.40 -4.07
N LYS A 310 -20.86 3.58 -3.19
CA LYS A 310 -19.82 4.00 -2.28
C LYS A 310 -18.66 3.03 -2.30
N TYR A 311 -17.42 3.55 -2.46
CA TYR A 311 -16.22 2.74 -2.41
C TYR A 311 -16.12 1.95 -1.12
N PRO A 312 -15.91 0.63 -1.18
CA PRO A 312 -15.71 -0.22 -0.01
C PRO A 312 -14.46 0.13 0.79
N THR A 313 -14.40 -0.31 2.04
CA THR A 313 -13.18 -0.19 2.84
C THR A 313 -12.11 -1.20 2.39
N GLY A 314 -12.47 -2.47 2.24
CA GLY A 314 -11.58 -3.50 1.72
C GLY A 314 -10.39 -3.84 2.62
N PHE A 315 -9.25 -4.18 1.97
CA PHE A 315 -8.02 -4.49 2.70
C PHE A 315 -7.48 -3.26 3.43
N TYR A 316 -7.61 -2.06 2.82
CA TYR A 316 -7.34 -0.77 3.46
C TYR A 316 -8.44 0.24 3.17
N ARG A 317 -8.45 0.86 2.00
CA ARG A 317 -9.47 1.76 1.46
C ARG A 317 -9.40 1.71 -0.06
N TRP A 318 -10.54 1.54 -0.74
CA TRP A 318 -10.54 1.36 -2.19
C TRP A 318 -10.42 2.67 -2.99
N TYR A 319 -10.77 3.82 -2.40
CA TYR A 319 -10.70 5.08 -3.13
C TYR A 319 -9.25 5.57 -3.36
N PRO A 320 -8.32 5.64 -2.39
CA PRO A 320 -6.95 6.02 -2.69
C PRO A 320 -6.20 4.88 -3.38
N ALA A 321 -5.10 5.22 -4.06
CA ALA A 321 -4.18 4.20 -4.54
C ALA A 321 -3.74 3.29 -3.37
N SER A 322 -3.87 1.99 -3.54
CA SER A 322 -3.54 0.97 -2.54
C SER A 322 -3.42 -0.41 -3.20
N SER A 323 -3.19 -1.44 -2.42
CA SER A 323 -3.21 -2.82 -2.93
C SER A 323 -4.58 -3.27 -3.46
N ASP A 324 -5.65 -2.57 -3.09
CA ASP A 324 -7.01 -2.82 -3.61
C ASP A 324 -7.24 -2.15 -4.99
N ALA A 325 -6.30 -1.35 -5.52
CA ALA A 325 -6.50 -0.55 -6.73
C ALA A 325 -7.01 -1.35 -7.95
N PRO A 326 -6.53 -2.58 -8.24
CA PRO A 326 -7.08 -3.35 -9.36
C PRO A 326 -8.56 -3.73 -9.18
N LEU A 327 -8.96 -4.11 -7.97
CA LEU A 327 -10.37 -4.40 -7.65
C LEU A 327 -11.22 -3.14 -7.67
N SER A 328 -10.67 -2.00 -7.20
CA SER A 328 -11.35 -0.71 -7.24
C SER A 328 -11.66 -0.26 -8.68
N LEU A 329 -10.74 -0.52 -9.61
CA LEU A 329 -10.95 -0.25 -11.03
C LEU A 329 -12.07 -1.12 -11.61
N GLU A 330 -12.05 -2.41 -11.32
CA GLU A 330 -13.07 -3.35 -11.79
C GLU A 330 -14.45 -3.00 -11.21
N TRP A 331 -14.53 -2.74 -9.90
CA TRP A 331 -15.76 -2.30 -9.23
C TRP A 331 -16.30 -1.01 -9.85
N THR A 332 -15.44 -0.03 -10.09
CA THR A 332 -15.84 1.24 -10.70
C THR A 332 -16.38 1.01 -12.12
N ALA A 333 -15.73 0.15 -12.90
CA ALA A 333 -16.17 -0.17 -14.26
C ALA A 333 -17.53 -0.91 -14.29
N LEU A 334 -17.77 -1.81 -13.35
CA LEU A 334 -19.07 -2.49 -13.19
C LEU A 334 -20.21 -1.50 -12.92
N HIS A 335 -19.95 -0.41 -12.18
CA HIS A 335 -20.96 0.61 -11.90
C HIS A 335 -21.11 1.65 -13.02
N ILE A 336 -20.02 1.96 -13.73
CA ILE A 336 -20.04 2.93 -14.84
C ILE A 336 -20.55 2.29 -16.13
N GLN A 337 -20.16 1.04 -16.42
CA GLN A 337 -20.45 0.34 -17.67
C GLN A 337 -21.09 -1.05 -17.43
N PRO A 338 -22.19 -1.17 -16.65
CA PRO A 338 -22.71 -2.46 -16.20
C PRO A 338 -23.01 -3.44 -17.32
N GLU A 339 -23.47 -2.96 -18.49
CA GLU A 339 -23.80 -3.85 -19.63
C GLU A 339 -22.55 -4.46 -20.26
N ARG A 340 -21.41 -3.76 -20.26
CA ARG A 340 -20.15 -4.23 -20.83
C ARG A 340 -19.40 -5.21 -19.93
N PHE A 341 -19.70 -5.18 -18.65
CA PHE A 341 -19.12 -6.03 -17.61
C PHE A 341 -20.10 -7.08 -17.07
N ALA A 342 -21.24 -7.31 -17.76
CA ALA A 342 -22.28 -8.23 -17.31
C ALA A 342 -21.79 -9.70 -17.15
N ASP A 343 -20.76 -10.09 -17.89
CA ASP A 343 -20.18 -11.45 -17.85
C ASP A 343 -19.02 -11.57 -16.82
N PHE A 344 -18.68 -10.50 -16.08
CA PHE A 344 -17.65 -10.54 -15.05
C PHE A 344 -18.16 -11.18 -13.77
N ASP A 345 -17.40 -12.12 -13.24
CA ASP A 345 -17.65 -12.71 -11.93
C ASP A 345 -16.81 -11.97 -10.86
N PHE A 346 -17.19 -10.72 -10.60
CA PHE A 346 -16.48 -9.87 -9.64
C PHE A 346 -16.38 -10.49 -8.22
N PRO A 347 -17.40 -11.17 -7.68
CA PRO A 347 -17.27 -11.94 -6.45
C PRO A 347 -16.14 -12.97 -6.49
N ALA A 348 -15.95 -13.66 -7.62
CA ALA A 348 -14.85 -14.62 -7.78
C ALA A 348 -13.48 -13.90 -7.90
N ASP A 349 -13.42 -12.76 -8.60
CA ASP A 349 -12.20 -11.96 -8.69
C ASP A 349 -11.79 -11.39 -7.31
N ILE A 350 -12.71 -10.92 -6.49
CA ILE A 350 -12.46 -10.54 -5.08
C ILE A 350 -11.87 -11.71 -4.30
N LYS A 351 -12.49 -12.88 -4.32
CA LYS A 351 -12.00 -14.08 -3.60
C LYS A 351 -10.60 -14.46 -4.04
N THR A 352 -10.36 -14.44 -5.33
CA THR A 352 -9.05 -14.76 -5.91
C THR A 352 -8.01 -13.77 -5.46
N TRP A 353 -8.28 -12.46 -5.57
CA TRP A 353 -7.36 -11.41 -5.15
C TRP A 353 -7.03 -11.48 -3.66
N TYR A 354 -8.06 -11.63 -2.82
CA TYR A 354 -7.87 -11.73 -1.38
C TYR A 354 -7.05 -12.95 -0.97
N THR A 355 -7.27 -14.08 -1.65
CA THR A 355 -6.49 -15.30 -1.40
C THR A 355 -5.05 -15.18 -1.89
N ASP A 356 -4.85 -14.70 -3.12
CA ASP A 356 -3.55 -14.73 -3.80
C ASP A 356 -2.62 -13.57 -3.39
N VAL A 357 -3.22 -12.44 -2.94
CA VAL A 357 -2.46 -11.23 -2.58
C VAL A 357 -2.38 -11.06 -1.07
N TYR A 358 -3.49 -11.28 -0.34
CA TYR A 358 -3.52 -11.04 1.11
C TYR A 358 -3.44 -12.33 1.95
N GLY A 359 -3.48 -13.51 1.31
CA GLY A 359 -3.54 -14.79 2.02
C GLY A 359 -4.82 -14.95 2.86
N LEU A 360 -5.89 -14.23 2.51
CA LEU A 360 -7.13 -14.17 3.27
C LEU A 360 -8.28 -14.81 2.48
N THR A 361 -8.92 -15.82 3.06
CA THR A 361 -10.13 -16.41 2.49
C THR A 361 -11.35 -15.68 3.04
N LEU A 362 -12.13 -15.06 2.17
CA LEU A 362 -13.38 -14.39 2.51
C LEU A 362 -14.58 -15.34 2.44
N SER A 363 -15.54 -15.18 3.35
CA SER A 363 -16.86 -15.78 3.24
C SER A 363 -17.70 -15.10 2.15
N ASP A 364 -18.78 -15.74 1.71
CA ASP A 364 -19.71 -15.15 0.73
C ASP A 364 -20.34 -13.84 1.27
N GLU A 365 -20.58 -13.75 2.57
CA GLU A 365 -21.12 -12.55 3.21
C GLU A 365 -20.11 -11.40 3.22
N GLU A 366 -18.82 -11.69 3.49
CA GLU A 366 -17.75 -10.68 3.43
C GLU A 366 -17.54 -10.19 1.99
N VAL A 367 -17.64 -11.08 0.99
CA VAL A 367 -17.56 -10.69 -0.43
C VAL A 367 -18.75 -9.81 -0.82
N GLN A 368 -19.97 -10.18 -0.41
CA GLN A 368 -21.17 -9.37 -0.68
C GLN A 368 -21.03 -7.95 -0.13
N ALA A 369 -20.49 -7.78 1.07
CA ALA A 369 -20.23 -6.47 1.66
C ALA A 369 -19.20 -5.61 0.91
N LEU A 370 -18.39 -6.21 0.02
CA LEU A 370 -17.45 -5.51 -0.85
C LEU A 370 -18.04 -5.21 -2.25
N THR A 371 -19.17 -5.83 -2.60
CA THR A 371 -19.84 -5.63 -3.90
C THR A 371 -21.00 -4.64 -3.83
N ASP A 372 -21.62 -4.49 -2.65
CA ASP A 372 -22.75 -3.58 -2.38
C ASP A 372 -22.28 -2.12 -2.22
#